data_04f2c6d9514c11481f015eea6b1cfd99
#
_entry.id   04f2c6d9514c11481f015eea6b1cfd99
#
_cell.length_a   1.000
_cell.length_b   1.000
_cell.length_c   1.000
_cell.angle_alpha   90.00
_cell.angle_beta   90.00
_cell.angle_gamma   90.00
#
_symmetry.space_group_name_H-M   'P 1'
#
loop_
_entity.id
_entity.type
_entity.pdbx_description
1 polymer ?
#
loop_
_entity_poly.entity_id
_entity_poly.type
_entity_poly.pdbx_seq_one_letter_code
_entity_poly.pdbx_strand_id
1 'polypeptide(L)'
;MPGLCVGGSPAATILKGKSIDLCKEGLSSQLRMATHATMRVPSVVTAVAMNTSLSEEIAHTTARLVVEEGLEWGPAKRRALREMGLPARTSLPDNDQVEEAVREYIQIFCADTQPRELRALRQLALVWMERMAPFRPHLGGAVWRGTATRLSDVYLQLFCDDPKSAEIALIDHHVDYDPRTVTGFHGEPVEALSIGSKSPELNEIIGVHLLIYDLDDLRGALKPDSKGRTRRGDLAAVRRLLEEKTDP
;
A
#
# COMPACT_ATOMS: atom_id res chain seq x y z
N MET A 1 36.42 20.92 -35.58
CA MET A 1 36.23 20.39 -34.23
C MET A 1 34.97 21.01 -33.64
N PRO A 2 33.83 20.37 -33.61
CA PRO A 2 32.76 20.73 -32.65
C PRO A 2 32.46 19.60 -31.69
N GLY A 3 32.39 19.97 -30.40
CA GLY A 3 32.15 19.08 -29.29
C GLY A 3 30.73 18.51 -29.24
N LEU A 4 30.62 17.25 -28.93
CA LEU A 4 29.37 16.53 -28.62
C LEU A 4 28.88 16.96 -27.25
N CYS A 5 27.72 17.62 -27.20
CA CYS A 5 26.91 17.77 -26.00
C CYS A 5 26.16 16.46 -25.75
N VAL A 6 26.52 15.76 -24.70
CA VAL A 6 25.76 14.64 -24.18
C VAL A 6 24.57 15.21 -23.42
N GLY A 7 23.37 15.03 -23.97
CA GLY A 7 22.13 15.42 -23.36
C GLY A 7 21.80 14.51 -22.18
N GLY A 8 21.76 15.06 -20.97
CA GLY A 8 21.23 14.41 -19.79
C GLY A 8 19.73 14.15 -19.92
N SER A 9 19.33 12.92 -19.73
CA SER A 9 17.93 12.51 -19.72
C SER A 9 17.24 13.01 -18.45
N PRO A 10 16.07 13.65 -18.52
CA PRO A 10 15.32 14.08 -17.34
C PRO A 10 14.36 12.95 -16.90
N ALA A 11 14.86 11.98 -16.16
CA ALA A 11 14.02 10.89 -15.63
C ALA A 11 13.60 11.09 -14.16
N ALA A 12 13.66 12.31 -13.63
CA ALA A 12 13.52 12.51 -12.18
C ALA A 12 12.30 13.34 -11.76
N THR A 13 11.16 13.32 -12.52
CA THR A 13 10.02 14.17 -12.10
C THR A 13 8.63 13.61 -12.46
N ILE A 14 8.37 12.32 -12.19
CA ILE A 14 7.02 11.76 -12.41
C ILE A 14 6.54 10.93 -11.21
N LEU A 15 6.59 11.47 -10.01
CA LEU A 15 5.90 10.87 -8.86
C LEU A 15 5.27 11.90 -7.92
N LYS A 16 4.84 13.07 -8.43
CA LYS A 16 4.03 14.00 -7.62
C LYS A 16 2.94 14.63 -8.48
N GLY A 17 1.71 14.25 -8.20
CA GLY A 17 0.54 14.97 -8.67
C GLY A 17 -0.50 14.13 -9.41
N LYS A 18 -1.13 13.17 -8.74
CA LYS A 18 -2.45 12.71 -9.18
C LYS A 18 -3.48 13.32 -8.24
N SER A 19 -4.20 14.32 -8.76
CA SER A 19 -5.34 14.94 -8.12
C SER A 19 -6.49 13.92 -8.06
N ILE A 20 -7.04 13.79 -6.88
CA ILE A 20 -8.11 12.85 -6.56
C ILE A 20 -9.43 13.52 -6.87
N ASP A 21 -10.14 13.04 -7.90
CA ASP A 21 -11.50 13.49 -8.19
C ASP A 21 -12.44 12.36 -8.64
N LEU A 22 -12.41 11.21 -7.99
CA LEU A 22 -13.32 10.13 -8.39
C LEU A 22 -14.12 9.42 -7.27
N CYS A 23 -13.95 9.80 -6.00
CA CYS A 23 -14.84 9.29 -4.93
C CYS A 23 -15.99 10.24 -4.57
N LYS A 24 -16.19 11.37 -5.27
CA LYS A 24 -17.21 12.38 -4.91
C LYS A 24 -18.46 12.40 -5.79
N GLU A 25 -18.53 11.65 -6.87
CA GLU A 25 -19.70 11.75 -7.78
C GLU A 25 -20.93 10.90 -7.40
N GLY A 26 -20.88 10.14 -6.30
CA GLY A 26 -22.00 9.27 -5.89
C GLY A 26 -23.06 9.87 -4.96
N LEU A 27 -22.86 11.06 -4.39
CA LEU A 27 -23.74 11.58 -3.32
C LEU A 27 -24.59 12.81 -3.65
N SER A 28 -24.63 13.28 -4.90
CA SER A 28 -25.30 14.57 -5.21
C SER A 28 -26.70 14.48 -5.81
N SER A 29 -27.29 13.32 -6.05
CA SER A 29 -28.57 13.24 -6.81
C SER A 29 -29.78 12.68 -6.07
N GLN A 30 -29.75 12.39 -4.77
CA GLN A 30 -30.93 11.86 -4.06
C GLN A 30 -31.44 12.68 -2.86
N LEU A 31 -31.11 13.94 -2.76
CA LEU A 31 -31.68 14.80 -1.70
C LEU A 31 -32.56 15.92 -2.27
N ARG A 32 -33.61 15.58 -3.02
CA ARG A 32 -34.76 16.48 -3.21
C ARG A 32 -36.01 15.62 -3.31
N MET A 33 -36.88 15.86 -2.35
CA MET A 33 -38.31 15.55 -2.18
C MET A 33 -38.62 14.52 -1.09
N ALA A 34 -38.85 15.03 0.09
CA ALA A 34 -39.92 14.57 0.98
C ALA A 34 -40.25 15.68 2.00
N THR A 35 -41.29 16.42 1.71
CA THR A 35 -41.94 17.37 2.62
C THR A 35 -42.84 16.60 3.60
N HIS A 36 -42.79 17.04 4.90
CA HIS A 36 -43.77 16.90 5.96
C HIS A 36 -44.37 15.52 6.26
N ALA A 37 -43.79 14.84 7.23
CA ALA A 37 -44.56 14.02 8.18
C ALA A 37 -43.98 14.22 9.58
N THR A 38 -44.79 14.85 10.44
CA THR A 38 -44.54 15.03 11.86
C THR A 38 -44.58 13.66 12.53
N MET A 39 -43.44 12.99 12.70
CA MET A 39 -43.34 11.79 13.50
C MET A 39 -42.66 12.15 14.83
N ARG A 40 -43.45 12.03 15.93
CA ARG A 40 -42.94 12.05 17.31
C ARG A 40 -41.81 11.00 17.41
N VAL A 41 -40.61 11.50 17.63
CA VAL A 41 -39.44 10.68 17.95
C VAL A 41 -39.60 10.25 19.40
N PRO A 42 -39.63 8.96 19.76
CA PRO A 42 -39.54 8.53 21.14
C PRO A 42 -38.14 8.88 21.64
N SER A 43 -38.09 9.69 22.67
CA SER A 43 -36.89 9.97 23.45
C SER A 43 -36.45 8.71 24.17
N VAL A 44 -35.56 7.96 23.60
CA VAL A 44 -34.50 7.14 24.24
C VAL A 44 -33.59 6.66 23.10
N VAL A 45 -32.84 7.53 22.49
CA VAL A 45 -31.56 7.15 21.92
C VAL A 45 -30.54 7.53 22.98
N THR A 46 -30.27 6.61 23.87
CA THR A 46 -29.06 6.64 24.65
C THR A 46 -27.92 6.64 23.61
N ALA A 47 -27.39 7.84 23.32
CA ALA A 47 -26.15 8.00 22.64
C ALA A 47 -25.11 7.26 23.52
N VAL A 48 -24.82 6.02 23.22
CA VAL A 48 -23.58 5.40 23.60
C VAL A 48 -22.53 6.24 22.87
N ALA A 49 -22.07 7.30 23.54
CA ALA A 49 -20.85 7.97 23.17
C ALA A 49 -19.78 6.87 23.26
N MET A 50 -19.46 6.26 22.12
CA MET A 50 -18.25 5.48 21.99
C MET A 50 -17.13 6.45 22.29
N ASN A 51 -16.56 6.38 23.48
CA ASN A 51 -15.29 7.00 23.82
C ASN A 51 -14.22 6.32 22.97
N THR A 52 -14.19 6.74 21.69
CA THR A 52 -13.10 6.37 20.78
C THR A 52 -11.83 6.89 21.43
N SER A 53 -10.86 6.03 21.65
CA SER A 53 -9.62 6.50 22.25
C SER A 53 -8.92 7.46 21.28
N LEU A 54 -8.17 8.41 21.77
CA LEU A 54 -7.40 9.32 20.93
C LEU A 54 -6.52 8.56 19.91
N SER A 55 -6.01 7.39 20.30
CA SER A 55 -5.26 6.51 19.41
C SER A 55 -6.09 6.02 18.22
N GLU A 56 -7.36 5.68 18.45
CA GLU A 56 -8.29 5.26 17.39
C GLU A 56 -8.64 6.43 16.46
N GLU A 57 -8.87 7.62 16.99
CA GLU A 57 -9.13 8.82 16.16
C GLU A 57 -7.93 9.12 15.24
N ILE A 58 -6.70 9.01 15.77
CA ILE A 58 -5.47 9.17 14.96
C ILE A 58 -5.40 8.05 13.92
N ALA A 59 -5.75 6.80 14.27
CA ALA A 59 -5.73 5.68 13.35
C ALA A 59 -6.73 5.86 12.20
N HIS A 60 -7.95 6.31 12.46
CA HIS A 60 -8.96 6.60 11.43
C HIS A 60 -8.54 7.76 10.53
N THR A 61 -8.00 8.86 11.09
CA THR A 61 -7.46 9.95 10.28
C THR A 61 -6.29 9.48 9.41
N THR A 62 -5.43 8.62 9.97
CA THR A 62 -4.31 8.00 9.23
C THR A 62 -4.84 7.12 8.10
N ALA A 63 -5.87 6.30 8.36
CA ALA A 63 -6.48 5.41 7.37
C ALA A 63 -7.01 6.18 6.17
N ARG A 64 -7.72 7.29 6.40
CA ARG A 64 -8.18 8.18 5.33
C ARG A 64 -7.01 8.65 4.46
N LEU A 65 -5.94 9.16 5.06
CA LEU A 65 -4.77 9.66 4.34
C LEU A 65 -4.05 8.55 3.54
N VAL A 66 -4.00 7.33 4.08
CA VAL A 66 -3.43 6.18 3.38
C VAL A 66 -4.27 5.80 2.17
N VAL A 67 -5.59 5.73 2.31
CA VAL A 67 -6.49 5.26 1.25
C VAL A 67 -6.72 6.33 0.18
N GLU A 68 -6.96 7.59 0.58
CA GLU A 68 -7.28 8.67 -0.35
C GLU A 68 -6.06 9.28 -1.03
N GLU A 69 -4.92 9.33 -0.35
CA GLU A 69 -3.73 10.01 -0.86
C GLU A 69 -2.54 9.06 -1.14
N GLY A 70 -2.67 7.77 -0.85
CA GLY A 70 -1.61 6.80 -1.07
C GLY A 70 -0.38 6.99 -0.17
N LEU A 71 -0.54 7.64 0.99
CA LEU A 71 0.58 7.88 1.89
C LEU A 71 1.00 6.58 2.60
N GLU A 72 2.30 6.41 2.77
CA GLU A 72 2.81 5.36 3.68
C GLU A 72 2.42 5.63 5.14
N TRP A 73 2.30 4.58 5.94
CA TRP A 73 1.80 4.67 7.33
C TRP A 73 2.59 5.66 8.21
N GLY A 74 3.90 5.69 8.11
CA GLY A 74 4.73 6.60 8.89
C GLY A 74 4.43 8.08 8.61
N PRO A 75 4.55 8.52 7.36
CA PRO A 75 4.15 9.87 6.93
C PRO A 75 2.69 10.19 7.23
N ALA A 76 1.75 9.25 7.00
CA ALA A 76 0.32 9.43 7.25
C ALA A 76 0.03 9.67 8.73
N LYS A 77 0.60 8.89 9.65
CA LYS A 77 0.48 9.10 11.11
C LYS A 77 0.95 10.49 11.54
N ARG A 78 2.13 10.92 11.03
CA ARG A 78 2.64 12.27 11.35
C ARG A 78 1.77 13.39 10.78
N ARG A 79 1.18 13.16 9.60
CA ARG A 79 0.27 14.13 9.00
C ARG A 79 -1.07 14.17 9.74
N ALA A 80 -1.61 13.03 10.16
CA ALA A 80 -2.81 12.95 10.98
C ALA A 80 -2.69 13.78 12.27
N LEU A 81 -1.56 13.69 12.99
CA LEU A 81 -1.32 14.54 14.16
C LEU A 81 -1.40 16.04 13.83
N ARG A 82 -0.81 16.46 12.70
CA ARG A 82 -0.85 17.88 12.30
C ARG A 82 -2.26 18.34 11.92
N GLU A 83 -3.03 17.53 11.21
CA GLU A 83 -4.41 17.84 10.83
C GLU A 83 -5.34 17.92 12.05
N MET A 84 -5.08 17.08 13.05
CA MET A 84 -5.84 17.11 14.32
C MET A 84 -5.34 18.18 15.31
N GLY A 85 -4.32 18.97 14.97
CA GLY A 85 -3.75 19.98 15.86
C GLY A 85 -3.05 19.40 17.09
N LEU A 86 -2.61 18.13 17.03
CA LEU A 86 -1.99 17.44 18.16
C LEU A 86 -0.48 17.69 18.20
N PRO A 87 0.13 17.72 19.42
CA PRO A 87 1.57 17.83 19.57
C PRO A 87 2.32 16.68 18.89
N ALA A 88 3.47 16.95 18.26
CA ALA A 88 4.30 15.93 17.60
C ALA A 88 4.78 14.78 18.54
N ARG A 89 4.78 15.03 19.87
CA ARG A 89 5.09 14.04 20.91
C ARG A 89 3.93 13.13 21.31
N THR A 90 2.74 13.33 20.72
CA THR A 90 1.57 12.47 20.97
C THR A 90 1.89 11.04 20.57
N SER A 91 1.50 10.08 21.41
CA SER A 91 1.69 8.66 21.11
C SER A 91 0.95 8.30 19.83
N LEU A 92 1.68 7.67 18.91
CA LEU A 92 1.11 7.22 17.64
C LEU A 92 0.43 5.86 17.81
N PRO A 93 -0.66 5.58 17.08
CA PRO A 93 -1.26 4.26 17.01
C PRO A 93 -0.23 3.25 16.49
N ASP A 94 -0.32 2.01 16.95
CA ASP A 94 0.49 0.94 16.39
C ASP A 94 0.08 0.59 14.94
N ASN A 95 0.81 -0.31 14.31
CA ASN A 95 0.54 -0.65 12.93
C ASN A 95 -0.71 -1.54 12.78
N ASP A 96 -1.05 -2.32 13.79
CA ASP A 96 -2.24 -3.18 13.77
C ASP A 96 -3.52 -2.32 13.87
N GLN A 97 -3.50 -1.28 14.73
CA GLN A 97 -4.61 -0.31 14.83
C GLN A 97 -4.83 0.44 13.51
N VAL A 98 -3.74 0.87 12.86
CA VAL A 98 -3.86 1.54 11.55
C VAL A 98 -4.37 0.56 10.49
N GLU A 99 -3.89 -0.68 10.49
CA GLU A 99 -4.35 -1.69 9.52
C GLU A 99 -5.85 -1.95 9.66
N GLU A 100 -6.35 -2.06 10.89
CA GLU A 100 -7.78 -2.26 11.14
C GLU A 100 -8.60 -1.07 10.67
N ALA A 101 -8.20 0.16 11.03
CA ALA A 101 -8.85 1.37 10.56
C ALA A 101 -8.84 1.50 9.02
N VAL A 102 -7.75 1.08 8.35
CA VAL A 102 -7.68 1.05 6.88
C VAL A 102 -8.66 0.03 6.31
N ARG A 103 -8.80 -1.16 6.92
CA ARG A 103 -9.79 -2.17 6.48
C ARG A 103 -11.21 -1.66 6.60
N GLU A 104 -11.55 -1.05 7.73
CA GLU A 104 -12.87 -0.45 7.95
C GLU A 104 -13.14 0.66 6.94
N TYR A 105 -12.16 1.54 6.71
CA TYR A 105 -12.30 2.63 5.74
C TYR A 105 -12.56 2.10 4.33
N ILE A 106 -11.81 1.09 3.90
CA ILE A 106 -11.98 0.44 2.59
C ILE A 106 -13.36 -0.21 2.48
N GLN A 107 -13.83 -0.90 3.51
CA GLN A 107 -15.15 -1.54 3.51
C GLN A 107 -16.30 -0.53 3.37
N ILE A 108 -16.15 0.66 3.95
CA ILE A 108 -17.19 1.69 3.92
C ILE A 108 -17.16 2.48 2.60
N PHE A 109 -15.96 2.87 2.12
CA PHE A 109 -15.83 3.86 1.06
C PHE A 109 -15.31 3.31 -0.27
N CYS A 110 -14.69 2.13 -0.29
CA CYS A 110 -14.03 1.58 -1.47
C CYS A 110 -14.45 0.12 -1.77
N ALA A 111 -15.53 -0.37 -1.18
CA ALA A 111 -15.98 -1.76 -1.31
C ALA A 111 -16.16 -2.21 -2.78
N ASP A 112 -16.62 -1.32 -3.64
CA ASP A 112 -16.93 -1.61 -5.03
C ASP A 112 -15.68 -1.64 -5.94
N THR A 113 -14.65 -0.87 -5.63
CA THR A 113 -13.47 -0.69 -6.51
C THR A 113 -12.24 -1.44 -6.03
N GLN A 114 -12.01 -1.46 -4.72
CA GLN A 114 -10.80 -2.00 -4.10
C GLN A 114 -10.53 -3.48 -4.43
N PRO A 115 -11.50 -4.40 -4.48
CA PRO A 115 -11.25 -5.80 -4.81
C PRO A 115 -10.61 -5.98 -6.20
N ARG A 116 -11.05 -5.19 -7.20
CA ARG A 116 -10.48 -5.20 -8.54
C ARG A 116 -9.08 -4.59 -8.55
N GLU A 117 -8.89 -3.48 -7.87
CA GLU A 117 -7.59 -2.80 -7.75
C GLU A 117 -6.55 -3.70 -7.08
N LEU A 118 -6.91 -4.33 -5.96
CA LEU A 118 -6.06 -5.26 -5.25
C LEU A 118 -5.68 -6.48 -6.10
N ARG A 119 -6.66 -7.03 -6.87
CA ARG A 119 -6.40 -8.13 -7.78
C ARG A 119 -5.38 -7.74 -8.85
N ALA A 120 -5.53 -6.56 -9.46
CA ALA A 120 -4.60 -6.05 -10.47
C ALA A 120 -3.18 -5.88 -9.91
N LEU A 121 -3.05 -5.35 -8.68
CA LEU A 121 -1.75 -5.20 -8.00
C LEU A 121 -1.12 -6.57 -7.67
N ARG A 122 -1.91 -7.56 -7.26
CA ARG A 122 -1.43 -8.93 -7.02
C ARG A 122 -0.97 -9.62 -8.31
N GLN A 123 -1.64 -9.39 -9.41
CA GLN A 123 -1.22 -9.89 -10.73
C GLN A 123 0.09 -9.25 -11.17
N LEU A 124 0.23 -7.94 -11.01
CA LEU A 124 1.50 -7.25 -11.27
C LEU A 124 2.62 -7.78 -10.38
N ALA A 125 2.34 -7.98 -9.08
CA ALA A 125 3.28 -8.58 -8.16
C ALA A 125 3.71 -9.97 -8.61
N LEU A 126 2.77 -10.82 -9.04
CA LEU A 126 3.05 -12.18 -9.53
C LEU A 126 4.00 -12.16 -10.73
N VAL A 127 3.77 -11.28 -11.71
CA VAL A 127 4.65 -11.12 -12.88
C VAL A 127 6.09 -10.80 -12.45
N TRP A 128 6.25 -9.89 -11.50
CA TRP A 128 7.57 -9.53 -10.99
C TRP A 128 8.18 -10.63 -10.13
N MET A 129 7.40 -11.33 -9.33
CA MET A 129 7.87 -12.48 -8.55
C MET A 129 8.35 -13.62 -9.47
N GLU A 130 7.66 -13.88 -10.57
CA GLU A 130 8.08 -14.88 -11.56
C GLU A 130 9.39 -14.47 -12.26
N ARG A 131 9.52 -13.19 -12.63
CA ARG A 131 10.74 -12.65 -13.21
C ARG A 131 11.94 -12.73 -12.27
N MET A 132 11.71 -12.49 -10.99
CA MET A 132 12.72 -12.51 -9.94
C MET A 132 12.78 -13.85 -9.17
N ALA A 133 12.22 -14.93 -9.72
CA ALA A 133 12.13 -16.23 -9.06
C ALA A 133 13.46 -16.78 -8.50
N PRO A 134 14.62 -16.62 -9.16
CA PRO A 134 15.90 -17.06 -8.60
C PRO A 134 16.25 -16.45 -7.24
N PHE A 135 15.71 -15.28 -6.92
CA PHE A 135 15.96 -14.52 -5.69
C PHE A 135 14.92 -14.73 -4.61
N ARG A 136 14.15 -15.83 -4.66
CA ARG A 136 13.14 -16.21 -3.65
C ARG A 136 12.22 -15.06 -3.24
N PRO A 137 11.49 -14.46 -4.20
CA PRO A 137 10.67 -13.29 -3.95
C PRO A 137 9.51 -13.58 -3.00
N HIS A 138 9.25 -12.64 -2.09
CA HIS A 138 8.11 -12.67 -1.20
C HIS A 138 7.34 -11.34 -1.29
N LEU A 139 6.04 -11.43 -1.50
CA LEU A 139 5.16 -10.27 -1.52
C LEU A 139 4.86 -9.83 -0.08
N GLY A 140 5.08 -8.56 0.21
CA GLY A 140 4.76 -7.93 1.49
C GLY A 140 3.83 -6.73 1.36
N GLY A 141 3.77 -5.92 2.40
CA GLY A 141 3.05 -4.65 2.41
C GLY A 141 1.54 -4.77 2.29
N ALA A 142 0.90 -3.69 1.86
CA ALA A 142 -0.55 -3.58 1.74
C ALA A 142 -1.15 -4.56 0.74
N VAL A 143 -0.45 -4.84 -0.36
CA VAL A 143 -0.91 -5.78 -1.41
C VAL A 143 -1.05 -7.20 -0.86
N TRP A 144 -0.09 -7.66 -0.04
CA TRP A 144 -0.18 -8.94 0.64
C TRP A 144 -1.31 -8.96 1.66
N ARG A 145 -1.39 -7.94 2.52
CA ARG A 145 -2.40 -7.84 3.58
C ARG A 145 -3.83 -7.62 3.10
N GLY A 146 -4.01 -7.26 1.81
CA GLY A 146 -5.33 -7.01 1.25
C GLY A 146 -5.88 -5.61 1.51
N THR A 147 -5.03 -4.67 1.94
CA THR A 147 -5.40 -3.27 2.23
C THR A 147 -4.91 -2.29 1.17
N ALA A 148 -4.43 -2.79 0.03
CA ALA A 148 -3.96 -1.97 -1.07
C ALA A 148 -5.12 -1.42 -1.90
N THR A 149 -4.94 -0.21 -2.39
CA THR A 149 -5.77 0.46 -3.40
C THR A 149 -4.92 0.77 -4.64
N ARG A 150 -5.51 1.31 -5.70
CA ARG A 150 -4.79 1.71 -6.92
C ARG A 150 -3.62 2.69 -6.67
N LEU A 151 -3.62 3.37 -5.52
CA LEU A 151 -2.55 4.30 -5.13
C LEU A 151 -1.39 3.62 -4.40
N SER A 152 -1.51 2.31 -4.14
CA SER A 152 -0.50 1.55 -3.41
C SER A 152 0.57 0.98 -4.33
N ASP A 153 1.82 1.02 -3.87
CA ASP A 153 2.93 0.38 -4.55
C ASP A 153 3.07 -1.10 -4.14
N VAL A 154 3.77 -1.87 -4.96
CA VAL A 154 4.08 -3.28 -4.74
C VAL A 154 5.45 -3.41 -4.07
N TYR A 155 5.52 -4.10 -2.94
CA TYR A 155 6.77 -4.36 -2.20
C TYR A 155 7.11 -5.85 -2.26
N LEU A 156 8.21 -6.17 -2.93
CA LEU A 156 8.78 -7.51 -3.01
C LEU A 156 10.08 -7.58 -2.20
N GLN A 157 10.21 -8.60 -1.41
CA GLN A 157 11.42 -8.91 -0.65
C GLN A 157 12.14 -10.04 -1.37
N LEU A 158 13.38 -9.79 -1.74
CA LEU A 158 14.27 -10.75 -2.42
C LEU A 158 15.28 -11.24 -1.39
N PHE A 159 15.53 -12.55 -1.38
CA PHE A 159 16.51 -13.19 -0.49
C PHE A 159 17.58 -13.85 -1.33
N CYS A 160 18.80 -13.32 -1.27
CA CYS A 160 19.92 -13.77 -2.10
C CYS A 160 21.25 -13.73 -1.33
N ASP A 161 22.19 -14.58 -1.74
CA ASP A 161 23.53 -14.66 -1.13
C ASP A 161 24.40 -13.44 -1.51
N ASP A 162 24.17 -12.90 -2.72
CA ASP A 162 24.86 -11.72 -3.22
C ASP A 162 23.81 -10.64 -3.60
N PRO A 163 23.76 -9.52 -2.88
CA PRO A 163 22.82 -8.42 -3.16
C PRO A 163 22.93 -7.88 -4.59
N LYS A 164 24.11 -7.89 -5.18
CA LYS A 164 24.34 -7.39 -6.55
C LYS A 164 23.77 -8.27 -7.64
N SER A 165 23.51 -9.54 -7.35
CA SER A 165 22.94 -10.45 -8.35
C SER A 165 21.53 -10.06 -8.80
N ALA A 166 20.71 -9.49 -7.92
CA ALA A 166 19.40 -8.97 -8.27
C ALA A 166 19.47 -7.72 -9.15
N GLU A 167 20.41 -6.82 -8.87
CA GLU A 167 20.69 -5.64 -9.69
C GLU A 167 21.18 -6.02 -11.09
N ILE A 168 22.13 -6.97 -11.18
CA ILE A 168 22.64 -7.49 -12.44
C ILE A 168 21.51 -8.09 -13.29
N ALA A 169 20.60 -8.85 -12.67
CA ALA A 169 19.47 -9.42 -13.38
C ALA A 169 18.54 -8.35 -13.98
N LEU A 170 18.34 -7.22 -13.31
CA LEU A 170 17.57 -6.09 -13.88
C LEU A 170 18.29 -5.45 -15.07
N ILE A 171 19.63 -5.27 -14.98
CA ILE A 171 20.45 -4.74 -16.05
C ILE A 171 20.40 -5.66 -17.27
N ASP A 172 20.54 -6.97 -17.08
CA ASP A 172 20.49 -7.98 -18.15
C ASP A 172 19.13 -8.00 -18.85
N HIS A 173 18.07 -7.71 -18.12
CA HIS A 173 16.72 -7.59 -18.67
C HIS A 173 16.37 -6.20 -19.19
N HIS A 174 17.34 -5.27 -19.23
CA HIS A 174 17.14 -3.88 -19.67
C HIS A 174 16.02 -3.16 -18.94
N VAL A 175 15.91 -3.37 -17.62
CA VAL A 175 14.93 -2.71 -16.76
C VAL A 175 15.56 -1.50 -16.11
N ASP A 176 14.96 -0.34 -16.32
CA ASP A 176 15.34 0.90 -15.61
C ASP A 176 14.88 0.82 -14.15
N TYR A 177 15.77 1.15 -13.23
CA TYR A 177 15.50 1.18 -11.79
C TYR A 177 16.20 2.35 -11.11
N ASP A 178 15.67 2.75 -9.94
CA ASP A 178 16.24 3.78 -9.07
C ASP A 178 16.65 3.13 -7.74
N PRO A 179 17.97 3.03 -7.45
CA PRO A 179 18.45 2.43 -6.21
C PRO A 179 18.24 3.38 -5.03
N ARG A 180 17.75 2.85 -3.92
CA ARG A 180 17.52 3.57 -2.67
C ARG A 180 17.91 2.73 -1.47
N THR A 181 18.22 3.38 -0.35
CA THR A 181 18.36 2.70 0.93
C THR A 181 17.10 2.95 1.76
N VAL A 182 16.49 1.87 2.24
CA VAL A 182 15.30 1.93 3.10
C VAL A 182 15.53 1.14 4.39
N THR A 183 14.69 1.36 5.39
CA THR A 183 14.74 0.56 6.62
C THR A 183 14.08 -0.79 6.37
N GLY A 184 14.83 -1.86 6.54
CA GLY A 184 14.36 -3.24 6.44
C GLY A 184 13.51 -3.68 7.63
N PHE A 185 13.03 -4.92 7.61
CA PHE A 185 12.13 -5.44 8.65
C PHE A 185 12.84 -5.74 9.99
N HIS A 186 14.16 -5.79 10.02
CA HIS A 186 14.95 -5.88 11.24
C HIS A 186 15.36 -4.50 11.80
N GLY A 187 15.01 -3.41 11.11
CA GLY A 187 15.41 -2.05 11.47
C GLY A 187 16.74 -1.61 10.87
N GLU A 188 17.46 -2.52 10.22
CA GLU A 188 18.72 -2.24 9.51
C GLU A 188 18.46 -1.67 8.11
N PRO A 189 19.38 -0.85 7.57
CA PRO A 189 19.27 -0.35 6.22
C PRO A 189 19.43 -1.48 5.19
N VAL A 190 18.53 -1.53 4.22
CA VAL A 190 18.56 -2.47 3.10
C VAL A 190 18.48 -1.72 1.77
N GLU A 191 19.06 -2.30 0.73
CA GLU A 191 18.97 -1.78 -0.62
C GLU A 191 17.57 -2.07 -1.20
N ALA A 192 16.96 -1.07 -1.85
CA ALA A 192 15.70 -1.18 -2.55
C ALA A 192 15.87 -0.67 -3.99
N LEU A 193 15.53 -1.49 -4.96
CA LEU A 193 15.51 -1.13 -6.38
C LEU A 193 14.08 -0.79 -6.77
N SER A 194 13.82 0.46 -7.10
CA SER A 194 12.48 0.99 -7.40
C SER A 194 12.26 1.04 -8.91
N ILE A 195 11.17 0.45 -9.39
CA ILE A 195 10.85 0.28 -10.80
C ILE A 195 9.45 0.84 -11.06
N GLY A 196 9.29 1.60 -12.14
CA GLY A 196 7.96 1.96 -12.65
C GLY A 196 7.44 0.87 -13.58
N SER A 197 6.41 0.13 -13.19
CA SER A 197 5.84 -0.95 -13.99
C SER A 197 4.40 -0.68 -14.38
N LYS A 198 4.08 -0.82 -15.67
CA LYS A 198 2.72 -0.60 -16.17
C LYS A 198 1.82 -1.77 -15.74
N SER A 199 0.72 -1.46 -15.04
CA SER A 199 -0.37 -2.40 -14.83
C SER A 199 -1.34 -2.35 -16.02
N PRO A 200 -1.51 -3.45 -16.77
CA PRO A 200 -2.46 -3.46 -17.89
C PRO A 200 -3.91 -3.23 -17.46
N GLU A 201 -4.30 -3.77 -16.29
CA GLU A 201 -5.66 -3.72 -15.79
C GLU A 201 -6.05 -2.35 -15.22
N LEU A 202 -5.12 -1.67 -14.56
CA LEU A 202 -5.34 -0.32 -14.04
C LEU A 202 -5.00 0.75 -15.08
N ASN A 203 -4.30 0.38 -16.15
CA ASN A 203 -3.73 1.29 -17.16
C ASN A 203 -2.88 2.41 -16.56
N GLU A 204 -2.20 2.12 -15.46
CA GLU A 204 -1.36 3.05 -14.69
C GLU A 204 0.04 2.50 -14.51
N ILE A 205 1.02 3.39 -14.25
CA ILE A 205 2.36 3.01 -13.82
C ILE A 205 2.33 2.87 -12.30
N ILE A 206 2.67 1.68 -11.83
CA ILE A 206 2.72 1.32 -10.41
C ILE A 206 4.18 1.19 -9.99
N GLY A 207 4.52 1.72 -8.81
CA GLY A 207 5.83 1.51 -8.19
C GLY A 207 5.98 0.05 -7.77
N VAL A 208 7.07 -0.58 -8.18
CA VAL A 208 7.48 -1.92 -7.72
C VAL A 208 8.82 -1.77 -7.03
N HIS A 209 8.87 -2.08 -5.75
CA HIS A 209 10.06 -1.94 -4.93
C HIS A 209 10.61 -3.31 -4.58
N LEU A 210 11.82 -3.61 -5.04
CA LEU A 210 12.54 -4.85 -4.75
C LEU A 210 13.49 -4.57 -3.59
N LEU A 211 13.16 -5.06 -2.39
CA LEU A 211 13.99 -4.94 -1.20
C LEU A 211 14.90 -6.14 -1.10
N ILE A 212 16.20 -5.91 -1.03
CA ILE A 212 17.22 -6.96 -1.09
C ILE A 212 17.67 -7.30 0.32
N TYR A 213 17.48 -8.56 0.71
CA TYR A 213 17.83 -9.13 2.00
C TYR A 213 18.85 -10.25 1.82
N ASP A 214 19.63 -10.51 2.86
CA ASP A 214 20.47 -11.69 2.94
C ASP A 214 19.62 -12.97 2.97
N LEU A 215 20.17 -14.07 2.43
CA LEU A 215 19.48 -15.35 2.45
C LEU A 215 19.17 -15.86 3.86
N ASP A 216 20.05 -15.56 4.82
CA ASP A 216 19.87 -15.97 6.21
C ASP A 216 18.65 -15.28 6.88
N ASP A 217 18.26 -14.10 6.41
CA ASP A 217 17.08 -13.38 6.86
C ASP A 217 15.77 -14.13 6.55
N LEU A 218 15.78 -15.03 5.57
CA LEU A 218 14.60 -15.82 5.19
C LEU A 218 14.08 -16.68 6.34
N ARG A 219 14.96 -17.22 7.21
CA ARG A 219 14.56 -18.11 8.32
C ARG A 219 13.60 -17.47 9.31
N GLY A 220 13.70 -16.16 9.53
CA GLY A 220 12.82 -15.40 10.43
C GLY A 220 11.63 -14.75 9.73
N ALA A 221 11.75 -14.59 8.43
CA ALA A 221 10.87 -13.75 7.61
C ALA A 221 9.44 -14.30 7.47
N LEU A 222 9.26 -15.63 7.52
CA LEU A 222 7.98 -16.30 7.33
C LEU A 222 7.27 -16.65 8.64
N LYS A 223 7.83 -16.27 9.79
CA LYS A 223 7.16 -16.52 11.08
C LYS A 223 5.86 -15.72 11.15
N PRO A 224 4.74 -16.39 11.52
CA PRO A 224 3.49 -15.69 11.75
C PRO A 224 3.61 -14.73 12.94
N ASP A 225 2.80 -13.68 12.91
CA ASP A 225 2.65 -12.77 14.05
C ASP A 225 1.89 -13.43 15.22
N SER A 226 1.70 -12.69 16.32
CA SER A 226 0.95 -13.16 17.49
C SER A 226 -0.52 -13.52 17.20
N LYS A 227 -1.05 -13.07 16.05
CA LYS A 227 -2.41 -13.36 15.57
C LYS A 227 -2.42 -14.50 14.55
N GLY A 228 -1.30 -15.19 14.35
CA GLY A 228 -1.16 -16.29 13.38
C GLY A 228 -1.13 -15.85 11.91
N ARG A 229 -0.99 -14.54 11.61
CA ARG A 229 -0.97 -14.00 10.26
C ARG A 229 0.47 -13.89 9.76
N THR A 230 0.72 -14.30 8.53
CA THR A 230 2.01 -14.07 7.87
C THR A 230 2.08 -12.65 7.32
N ARG A 231 3.21 -11.98 7.53
CA ARG A 231 3.43 -10.61 7.05
C ARG A 231 3.80 -10.55 5.56
N ARG A 232 4.07 -11.70 4.96
CA ARG A 232 4.47 -11.87 3.56
C ARG A 232 4.14 -13.26 3.06
N GLY A 233 4.07 -13.43 1.74
CA GLY A 233 3.82 -14.70 1.10
C GLY A 233 4.74 -14.94 -0.08
N ASP A 234 5.09 -16.20 -0.28
CA ASP A 234 5.83 -16.67 -1.44
C ASP A 234 4.97 -16.68 -2.73
N LEU A 235 5.59 -17.01 -3.83
CA LEU A 235 4.96 -17.08 -5.14
C LEU A 235 3.74 -18.03 -5.16
N ALA A 236 3.84 -19.19 -4.48
CA ALA A 236 2.73 -20.14 -4.41
C ALA A 236 1.54 -19.59 -3.61
N ALA A 237 1.82 -18.86 -2.53
CA ALA A 237 0.78 -18.21 -1.72
C ALA A 237 0.06 -17.10 -2.51
N VAL A 238 0.79 -16.30 -3.29
CA VAL A 238 0.18 -15.24 -4.13
C VAL A 238 -0.71 -15.85 -5.22
N ARG A 239 -0.28 -16.96 -5.85
CA ARG A 239 -1.12 -17.68 -6.82
C ARG A 239 -2.43 -18.14 -6.20
N ARG A 240 -2.38 -18.78 -5.02
CA ARG A 240 -3.61 -19.18 -4.28
C ARG A 240 -4.54 -17.99 -4.01
N LEU A 241 -4.01 -16.84 -3.55
CA LEU A 241 -4.82 -15.65 -3.32
C LEU A 241 -5.53 -15.12 -4.58
N LEU A 242 -4.96 -15.36 -5.75
CA LEU A 242 -5.58 -14.99 -7.03
C LEU A 242 -6.63 -16.00 -7.50
N GLU A 243 -6.47 -17.28 -7.14
CA GLU A 243 -7.41 -18.37 -7.46
C GLU A 243 -8.66 -18.33 -6.56
N GLU A 244 -8.49 -18.15 -5.23
CA GLU A 244 -9.58 -18.15 -4.23
C GLU A 244 -10.68 -17.11 -4.47
N LYS A 245 -10.42 -16.04 -5.24
CA LYS A 245 -11.38 -14.98 -5.57
C LYS A 245 -11.95 -15.07 -6.99
N THR A 246 -11.84 -16.23 -7.63
CA THR A 246 -12.38 -16.44 -8.99
C THR A 246 -13.76 -17.11 -8.96
N ASP A 247 -14.22 -17.60 -7.81
CA ASP A 247 -15.61 -18.06 -7.65
C ASP A 247 -16.54 -16.85 -7.41
N PRO A 248 -17.55 -16.69 -8.28
CA PRO A 248 -18.53 -15.59 -8.21
C PRO A 248 -19.50 -15.73 -7.05
#